data_6d664eb1c3b577a6db4797883358b2c5
#
_entry.id   6d664eb1c3b577a6db4797883358b2c5
#
_cell.length_a   1.000
_cell.length_b   1.000
_cell.length_c   1.000
_cell.angle_alpha   90.00
_cell.angle_beta   90.00
_cell.angle_gamma   90.00
#
_symmetry.space_group_name_H-M   'P 1'
#
loop_
_entity.id
_entity.type
_entity.pdbx_description
1 polymer ?
#
loop_
_entity_poly.entity_id
_entity_poly.type
_entity_poly.pdbx_seq_one_letter_code
_entity_poly.pdbx_strand_id
1 'polypeptide(L)'
;MEKKVIASRIQTPDGTILWSRHVHDYIEYKDAKTSEVYMLDGGTDYMKTSVNQVPAKNVSIYNTAKWKTLRDFIIRNTMLLDENKQPTGKSGFVRLSSMSDEHLVDLKEYLTEQGIRKEMIEYIKKEQKYRKENGISIPEHDYTSELVDCIELVHK
;
A
#
# COMPACT_ATOMS: atom_id res chain seq x y z
N MET A 1 1.44 -22.86 -3.75
CA MET A 1 1.68 -21.67 -2.89
C MET A 1 0.37 -21.24 -2.25
N GLU A 2 0.40 -21.03 -0.96
CA GLU A 2 -0.78 -20.58 -0.23
C GLU A 2 -1.12 -19.13 -0.63
N LYS A 3 -2.40 -18.88 -0.88
CA LYS A 3 -2.90 -17.54 -1.24
C LYS A 3 -2.92 -16.64 -0.01
N LYS A 4 -2.15 -15.56 -0.07
CA LYS A 4 -2.02 -14.60 1.03
C LYS A 4 -2.41 -13.20 0.56
N VAL A 5 -3.18 -12.48 1.39
CA VAL A 5 -3.54 -11.09 1.12
C VAL A 5 -2.31 -10.19 1.25
N ILE A 6 -2.06 -9.41 0.22
CA ILE A 6 -1.02 -8.37 0.22
C ILE A 6 -1.64 -7.00 0.53
N ALA A 7 -2.81 -6.72 -0.06
CA ALA A 7 -3.53 -5.47 0.17
C ALA A 7 -5.02 -5.76 0.34
N SER A 8 -5.57 -5.47 1.53
CA SER A 8 -6.99 -5.65 1.84
C SER A 8 -7.77 -4.46 1.31
N ARG A 9 -8.58 -4.68 0.27
CA ARG A 9 -9.30 -3.61 -0.43
C ARG A 9 -10.70 -4.07 -0.82
N ILE A 10 -11.67 -3.17 -0.67
CA ILE A 10 -13.04 -3.39 -1.16
C ILE A 10 -13.49 -2.19 -1.97
N GLN A 11 -14.42 -2.42 -2.89
CA GLN A 11 -15.05 -1.37 -3.67
C GLN A 11 -16.52 -1.30 -3.31
N THR A 12 -16.98 -0.12 -2.87
CA THR A 12 -18.39 0.10 -2.54
C THR A 12 -19.20 0.33 -3.81
N PRO A 13 -20.55 0.25 -3.72
CA PRO A 13 -21.39 0.41 -4.93
C PRO A 13 -21.21 1.72 -5.69
N ASP A 14 -20.80 2.81 -5.02
CA ASP A 14 -20.54 4.08 -5.72
C ASP A 14 -19.18 4.12 -6.42
N GLY A 15 -18.39 3.05 -6.33
CA GLY A 15 -17.09 2.94 -6.96
C GLY A 15 -15.91 3.32 -6.07
N THR A 16 -16.16 3.82 -4.88
CA THR A 16 -15.11 4.19 -3.93
C THR A 16 -14.36 2.96 -3.45
N ILE A 17 -13.04 3.05 -3.34
CA ILE A 17 -12.20 1.94 -2.84
C ILE A 17 -11.73 2.26 -1.44
N LEU A 18 -11.92 1.29 -0.53
CA LEU A 18 -11.39 1.34 0.82
C LEU A 18 -10.19 0.40 0.88
N TRP A 19 -9.09 0.88 1.42
CA TRP A 19 -7.85 0.12 1.55
C TRP A 19 -7.39 0.14 3.00
N SER A 20 -7.42 -1.02 3.65
CA SER A 20 -6.86 -1.20 4.99
C SER A 20 -5.35 -1.41 4.84
N ARG A 21 -4.57 -0.40 5.21
CA ARG A 21 -3.14 -0.32 4.88
C ARG A 21 -2.24 -1.08 5.84
N HIS A 22 -2.75 -1.39 7.04
CA HIS A 22 -2.01 -2.13 8.06
C HIS A 22 -2.97 -2.84 9.00
N VAL A 23 -2.44 -3.73 9.83
CA VAL A 23 -3.24 -4.45 10.84
C VAL A 23 -3.95 -3.42 11.73
N HIS A 24 -5.26 -3.60 11.91
CA HIS A 24 -6.14 -2.70 12.67
C HIS A 24 -6.37 -1.33 12.04
N ASP A 25 -6.07 -1.15 10.77
CA ASP A 25 -6.45 0.06 10.04
C ASP A 25 -7.94 -0.04 9.70
N TYR A 26 -8.77 0.52 10.60
CA TYR A 26 -10.22 0.47 10.50
C TYR A 26 -10.73 1.65 9.69
N ILE A 27 -11.52 1.36 8.65
CA ILE A 27 -12.09 2.39 7.77
C ILE A 27 -13.60 2.26 7.74
N GLU A 28 -14.29 3.39 7.87
CA GLU A 28 -15.73 3.49 7.64
C GLU A 28 -15.99 4.50 6.54
N TYR A 29 -16.94 4.18 5.67
CA TYR A 29 -17.31 5.06 4.59
C TYR A 29 -18.80 4.92 4.29
N LYS A 30 -19.50 6.05 4.20
CA LYS A 30 -20.92 6.07 3.81
C LYS A 30 -20.99 6.16 2.29
N ASP A 31 -21.50 5.10 1.67
CA ASP A 31 -21.61 5.00 0.22
C ASP A 31 -22.66 5.99 -0.30
N ALA A 32 -22.30 6.74 -1.34
CA ALA A 32 -23.19 7.76 -1.90
C ALA A 32 -24.38 7.19 -2.66
N LYS A 33 -24.22 5.98 -3.22
CA LYS A 33 -25.26 5.33 -4.01
C LYS A 33 -26.32 4.64 -3.15
N THR A 34 -25.88 3.95 -2.09
CA THR A 34 -26.77 3.14 -1.24
C THR A 34 -27.13 3.81 0.07
N SER A 35 -26.38 4.83 0.49
CA SER A 35 -26.45 5.47 1.81
C SER A 35 -26.11 4.53 2.97
N GLU A 36 -25.63 3.32 2.68
CA GLU A 36 -25.16 2.38 3.70
C GLU A 36 -23.73 2.71 4.11
N VAL A 37 -23.39 2.35 5.35
CA VAL A 37 -22.02 2.49 5.85
C VAL A 37 -21.28 1.18 5.59
N TYR A 38 -20.16 1.28 4.93
CA TYR A 38 -19.26 0.15 4.66
C TYR A 38 -18.05 0.23 5.56
N MET A 39 -17.62 -0.91 6.07
CA MET A 39 -16.49 -1.00 7.00
C MET A 39 -15.48 -1.99 6.46
N LEU A 40 -14.20 -1.65 6.61
CA LEU A 40 -13.08 -2.53 6.31
C LEU A 40 -12.08 -2.45 7.45
N ASP A 41 -11.67 -3.62 7.95
CA ASP A 41 -10.62 -3.75 8.94
C ASP A 41 -9.75 -4.94 8.52
N GLY A 42 -8.47 -4.75 8.45
CA GLY A 42 -7.63 -5.84 8.00
C GLY A 42 -6.14 -5.50 7.98
N GLY A 43 -5.60 -5.38 6.79
CA GLY A 43 -4.17 -5.22 6.55
C GLY A 43 -3.68 -6.33 5.63
N THR A 44 -2.60 -7.00 6.01
CA THR A 44 -1.98 -8.03 5.16
C THR A 44 -2.40 -9.46 5.51
N ASP A 45 -2.90 -9.71 6.70
CA ASP A 45 -3.14 -11.08 7.15
C ASP A 45 -4.60 -11.50 7.15
N TYR A 46 -5.51 -10.55 7.33
CA TYR A 46 -6.94 -10.84 7.38
C TYR A 46 -7.76 -9.68 6.82
N MET A 47 -9.01 -9.96 6.54
CA MET A 47 -9.94 -8.93 6.08
C MET A 47 -11.30 -9.16 6.73
N LYS A 48 -11.81 -8.12 7.39
CA LYS A 48 -13.11 -8.12 8.03
C LYS A 48 -13.93 -6.95 7.48
N THR A 49 -15.13 -7.26 7.01
CA THR A 49 -16.00 -6.26 6.38
C THR A 49 -17.38 -6.25 7.03
N SER A 50 -18.10 -5.15 6.86
CA SER A 50 -19.48 -5.04 7.29
C SER A 50 -20.39 -5.92 6.41
N VAL A 51 -21.54 -6.32 6.98
CA VAL A 51 -22.59 -7.01 6.24
C VAL A 51 -23.56 -5.94 5.75
N ASN A 52 -23.70 -5.80 4.45
CA ASN A 52 -24.54 -4.77 3.83
C ASN A 52 -25.59 -5.41 2.92
N GLN A 53 -26.73 -4.72 2.70
CA GLN A 53 -27.77 -5.20 1.79
C GLN A 53 -27.21 -5.28 0.37
N VAL A 54 -26.48 -4.25 -0.05
CA VAL A 54 -25.75 -4.27 -1.31
C VAL A 54 -24.28 -4.53 -0.95
N PRO A 55 -23.75 -5.72 -1.22
CA PRO A 55 -22.40 -6.04 -0.78
C PRO A 55 -21.34 -5.27 -1.54
N ALA A 56 -20.24 -4.98 -0.87
CA ALA A 56 -19.05 -4.43 -1.52
C ALA A 56 -18.35 -5.54 -2.31
N LYS A 57 -17.60 -5.12 -3.32
CA LYS A 57 -16.80 -6.03 -4.12
C LYS A 57 -15.42 -6.17 -3.52
N ASN A 58 -14.93 -7.40 -3.37
CA ASN A 58 -13.56 -7.64 -2.93
C ASN A 58 -12.61 -7.35 -4.09
N VAL A 59 -11.78 -6.32 -3.92
CA VAL A 59 -10.74 -5.93 -4.90
C VAL A 59 -9.35 -6.02 -4.29
N SER A 60 -9.20 -6.88 -3.30
CA SER A 60 -7.92 -7.13 -2.64
C SER A 60 -6.89 -7.68 -3.61
N ILE A 61 -5.62 -7.43 -3.32
CA ILE A 61 -4.50 -7.95 -4.09
C ILE A 61 -3.86 -9.07 -3.27
N TYR A 62 -3.59 -10.18 -3.94
CA TYR A 62 -3.04 -11.38 -3.32
C TYR A 62 -1.63 -11.65 -3.84
N ASN A 63 -0.87 -12.44 -3.09
CA ASN A 63 0.51 -12.80 -3.46
C ASN A 63 0.63 -13.57 -4.78
N THR A 64 -0.50 -14.04 -5.32
CA THR A 64 -0.54 -14.73 -6.61
C THR A 64 -0.47 -13.78 -7.81
N ALA A 65 -0.60 -12.48 -7.58
CA ALA A 65 -0.50 -11.48 -8.64
C ALA A 65 0.94 -11.37 -9.15
N LYS A 66 1.09 -10.89 -10.38
CA LYS A 66 2.41 -10.69 -10.99
C LYS A 66 3.13 -9.52 -10.32
N TRP A 67 4.47 -9.53 -10.37
CA TRP A 67 5.27 -8.46 -9.76
C TRP A 67 4.90 -7.07 -10.28
N LYS A 68 4.60 -6.95 -11.56
CA LYS A 68 4.14 -5.69 -12.16
C LYS A 68 2.97 -5.07 -11.39
N THR A 69 2.09 -5.89 -10.83
CA THR A 69 0.96 -5.45 -10.02
C THR A 69 1.37 -5.31 -8.55
N LEU A 70 2.01 -6.34 -7.99
CA LEU A 70 2.36 -6.37 -6.57
C LEU A 70 3.16 -5.15 -6.12
N ARG A 71 4.09 -4.69 -6.94
CA ARG A 71 4.95 -3.55 -6.61
C ARG A 71 4.19 -2.26 -6.30
N ASP A 72 2.97 -2.14 -6.80
CA ASP A 72 2.10 -0.98 -6.54
C ASP A 72 1.26 -1.13 -5.28
N PHE A 73 1.23 -2.32 -4.68
CA PHE A 73 0.38 -2.61 -3.53
C PHE A 73 1.16 -3.02 -2.28
N ILE A 74 2.45 -3.23 -2.40
CA ILE A 74 3.34 -3.39 -1.24
C ILE A 74 3.68 -1.98 -0.78
N ILE A 75 3.32 -1.67 0.47
CA ILE A 75 3.44 -0.32 1.01
C ILE A 75 4.19 -0.33 2.34
N ARG A 76 4.77 0.81 2.69
CA ARG A 76 5.46 0.99 3.96
C ARG A 76 5.19 2.39 4.50
N ASN A 77 4.91 2.45 5.80
CA ASN A 77 4.78 3.74 6.49
C ASN A 77 6.17 4.37 6.58
N THR A 78 6.30 5.55 6.02
CA THR A 78 7.59 6.23 5.85
C THR A 78 7.52 7.64 6.41
N MET A 79 8.54 8.03 7.16
CA MET A 79 8.70 9.39 7.64
C MET A 79 8.89 10.32 6.44
N LEU A 80 8.11 11.39 6.41
CA LEU A 80 8.21 12.37 5.35
C LEU A 80 9.26 13.43 5.70
N LEU A 81 10.07 13.77 4.71
CA LEU A 81 11.12 14.76 4.85
C LEU A 81 10.74 16.05 4.11
N ASP A 82 11.22 17.19 4.62
CA ASP A 82 11.04 18.46 3.94
C ASP A 82 12.08 18.63 2.82
N GLU A 83 12.08 19.80 2.18
CA GLU A 83 13.01 20.12 1.08
C GLU A 83 14.48 20.10 1.52
N ASN A 84 14.73 20.28 2.82
CA ASN A 84 16.06 20.22 3.41
C ASN A 84 16.41 18.84 3.97
N LYS A 85 15.62 17.82 3.62
CA LYS A 85 15.79 16.43 4.08
C LYS A 85 15.69 16.27 5.60
N GLN A 86 14.93 17.17 6.25
CA GLN A 86 14.68 17.09 7.69
C GLN A 86 13.31 16.48 7.96
N PRO A 87 13.16 15.71 9.05
CA PRO A 87 11.87 15.11 9.41
C PRO A 87 10.79 16.20 9.61
N THR A 88 9.63 15.99 9.00
CA THR A 88 8.49 16.91 9.14
C THR A 88 7.63 16.58 10.37
N GLY A 89 7.88 15.44 11.02
CA GLY A 89 7.02 14.93 12.08
C GLY A 89 5.79 14.20 11.54
N LYS A 90 5.65 14.12 10.23
CA LYS A 90 4.55 13.43 9.56
C LYS A 90 5.06 12.17 8.87
N SER A 91 4.19 11.19 8.72
CA SER A 91 4.50 9.98 7.98
C SER A 91 3.33 9.61 7.07
N GLY A 92 3.56 8.73 6.11
CA GLY A 92 2.54 8.25 5.22
C GLY A 92 2.95 6.94 4.57
N PHE A 93 1.99 6.27 3.96
CA PHE A 93 2.25 5.00 3.29
C PHE A 93 2.71 5.24 1.86
N VAL A 94 3.90 4.73 1.55
CA VAL A 94 4.53 4.86 0.24
C VAL A 94 4.54 3.49 -0.43
N ARG A 95 4.19 3.46 -1.72
CA ARG A 95 4.26 2.23 -2.51
C ARG A 95 5.71 1.88 -2.80
N LEU A 96 6.02 0.58 -2.80
CA LEU A 96 7.34 0.10 -3.16
C LEU A 96 7.75 0.65 -4.54
N SER A 97 6.82 0.69 -5.48
CA SER A 97 7.06 1.20 -6.83
C SER A 97 7.37 2.70 -6.88
N SER A 98 6.99 3.45 -5.85
CA SER A 98 7.25 4.91 -5.78
C SER A 98 8.58 5.25 -5.13
N MET A 99 9.18 4.31 -4.40
CA MET A 99 10.41 4.59 -3.66
C MET A 99 11.57 4.87 -4.60
N SER A 100 12.38 5.90 -4.26
CA SER A 100 13.58 6.20 -5.03
C SER A 100 14.57 5.04 -4.98
N ASP A 101 15.46 4.96 -5.96
CA ASP A 101 16.50 3.92 -5.98
C ASP A 101 17.37 3.96 -4.73
N GLU A 102 17.73 5.17 -4.30
CA GLU A 102 18.51 5.39 -3.08
C GLU A 102 17.77 4.91 -1.83
N HIS A 103 16.46 5.22 -1.75
CA HIS A 103 15.62 4.77 -0.64
C HIS A 103 15.61 3.25 -0.53
N LEU A 104 15.50 2.55 -1.66
CA LEU A 104 15.52 1.08 -1.66
C LEU A 104 16.85 0.53 -1.14
N VAL A 105 17.97 1.11 -1.56
CA VAL A 105 19.30 0.70 -1.08
C VAL A 105 19.42 0.91 0.42
N ASP A 106 19.08 2.10 0.90
CA ASP A 106 19.21 2.47 2.31
C ASP A 106 18.29 1.62 3.19
N LEU A 107 17.06 1.42 2.76
CA LEU A 107 16.09 0.61 3.51
C LEU A 107 16.53 -0.85 3.59
N LYS A 108 17.00 -1.41 2.48
CA LYS A 108 17.49 -2.79 2.46
C LYS A 108 18.66 -2.97 3.43
N GLU A 109 19.60 -2.03 3.42
CA GLU A 109 20.75 -2.04 4.30
C GLU A 109 20.32 -1.95 5.77
N TYR A 110 19.44 -1.00 6.08
CA TYR A 110 18.92 -0.82 7.43
C TYR A 110 18.22 -2.08 7.96
N LEU A 111 17.32 -2.66 7.16
CA LEU A 111 16.58 -3.86 7.58
C LEU A 111 17.50 -5.07 7.73
N THR A 112 18.51 -5.18 6.87
CA THR A 112 19.51 -6.25 6.96
C THR A 112 20.33 -6.14 8.26
N GLU A 113 20.77 -4.95 8.59
CA GLU A 113 21.53 -4.70 9.81
C GLU A 113 20.71 -4.99 11.06
N GLN A 114 19.43 -4.63 11.05
CA GLN A 114 18.54 -4.87 12.18
C GLN A 114 18.06 -6.32 12.26
N GLY A 115 18.26 -7.10 11.22
CA GLY A 115 17.81 -8.50 11.17
C GLY A 115 16.30 -8.67 11.23
N ILE A 116 15.56 -7.70 10.73
CA ILE A 116 14.08 -7.67 10.76
C ILE A 116 13.51 -7.55 9.35
N ARG A 117 12.19 -7.83 9.23
CA ARG A 117 11.46 -7.65 7.98
C ARG A 117 12.10 -8.35 6.77
N LYS A 118 12.46 -9.63 6.93
CA LYS A 118 13.07 -10.41 5.85
C LYS A 118 12.22 -10.42 4.57
N GLU A 119 10.90 -10.46 4.72
CA GLU A 119 9.98 -10.41 3.59
C GLU A 119 10.13 -9.10 2.81
N MET A 120 10.21 -7.97 3.50
CA MET A 120 10.41 -6.67 2.86
C MET A 120 11.75 -6.61 2.12
N ILE A 121 12.80 -7.21 2.69
CA ILE A 121 14.11 -7.28 2.03
C ILE A 121 13.99 -8.01 0.69
N GLU A 122 13.26 -9.12 0.66
CA GLU A 122 13.05 -9.88 -0.57
C GLU A 122 12.23 -9.07 -1.59
N TYR A 123 11.22 -8.32 -1.13
CA TYR A 123 10.45 -7.43 -2.01
C TYR A 123 11.34 -6.34 -2.61
N ILE A 124 12.23 -5.74 -1.81
CA ILE A 124 13.16 -4.72 -2.29
C ILE A 124 14.08 -5.30 -3.37
N LYS A 125 14.62 -6.50 -3.15
CA LYS A 125 15.47 -7.18 -4.14
C LYS A 125 14.72 -7.41 -5.45
N LYS A 126 13.45 -7.84 -5.37
CA LYS A 126 12.62 -8.06 -6.56
C LYS A 126 12.37 -6.75 -7.31
N GLU A 127 12.12 -5.67 -6.58
CA GLU A 127 11.90 -4.37 -7.20
C GLU A 127 13.16 -3.83 -7.87
N GLN A 128 14.31 -4.00 -7.24
CA GLN A 128 15.59 -3.60 -7.82
C GLN A 128 15.86 -4.37 -9.11
N LYS A 129 15.59 -5.67 -9.11
CA LYS A 129 15.73 -6.51 -10.31
C LYS A 129 14.77 -6.07 -11.41
N TYR A 130 13.50 -5.84 -11.05
CA TYR A 130 12.48 -5.38 -11.99
C TYR A 130 12.87 -4.08 -12.67
N ARG A 131 13.36 -3.12 -11.89
CA ARG A 131 13.81 -1.82 -12.42
C ARG A 131 14.97 -1.97 -13.39
N LYS A 132 15.93 -2.82 -13.02
CA LYS A 132 17.10 -3.09 -13.88
C LYS A 132 16.67 -3.71 -15.21
N GLU A 133 15.76 -4.69 -15.16
CA GLU A 133 15.27 -5.39 -16.35
C GLU A 133 14.41 -4.50 -17.25
N ASN A 134 13.75 -3.48 -16.68
CA ASN A 134 12.82 -2.62 -17.41
C ASN A 134 13.35 -1.19 -17.63
N GLY A 135 14.61 -0.93 -17.31
CA GLY A 135 15.20 0.37 -17.52
C GLY A 135 14.58 1.49 -16.69
N ILE A 136 14.11 1.17 -15.47
CA ILE A 136 13.46 2.13 -14.59
C ILE A 136 14.49 2.72 -13.61
N SER A 137 14.55 4.06 -13.56
CA SER A 137 15.39 4.79 -12.61
C SER A 137 14.51 5.84 -11.93
N ILE A 138 14.44 5.82 -10.61
CA ILE A 138 13.62 6.75 -9.83
C ILE A 138 14.55 7.57 -8.93
N PRO A 139 14.72 8.88 -9.22
CA PRO A 139 15.54 9.75 -8.39
C PRO A 139 14.86 10.04 -7.06
N GLU A 140 15.62 10.52 -6.11
CA GLU A 140 15.11 10.96 -4.82
C GLU A 140 14.09 12.09 -5.05
N HIS A 141 12.93 12.00 -4.41
CA HIS A 141 11.84 12.95 -4.59
C HIS A 141 10.94 12.98 -3.36
N ASP A 142 10.05 13.97 -3.31
CA ASP A 142 9.04 14.09 -2.26
C ASP A 142 7.88 13.14 -2.56
N TYR A 143 7.52 12.31 -1.59
CA TYR A 143 6.44 11.32 -1.73
C TYR A 143 5.04 11.88 -1.42
N THR A 144 4.91 13.13 -1.00
CA THR A 144 3.65 13.67 -0.50
C THR A 144 2.47 13.50 -1.46
N SER A 145 2.70 13.66 -2.76
CA SER A 145 1.65 13.52 -3.77
C SER A 145 1.36 12.07 -4.15
N GLU A 146 2.15 11.12 -3.66
CA GLU A 146 2.08 9.69 -4.03
C GLU A 146 1.64 8.80 -2.88
N LEU A 147 1.23 9.38 -1.76
CA LEU A 147 0.85 8.60 -0.58
C LEU A 147 -0.43 7.81 -0.82
N VAL A 148 -0.48 6.64 -0.20
CA VAL A 148 -1.66 5.77 -0.26
C VAL A 148 -2.66 6.21 0.79
N ASP A 149 -3.88 6.53 0.34
CA ASP A 149 -4.99 6.88 1.22
C ASP A 149 -5.84 5.64 1.49
N CYS A 150 -6.47 5.60 2.68
CA CYS A 150 -7.36 4.50 3.03
C CYS A 150 -8.71 4.58 2.31
N ILE A 151 -9.08 5.75 1.81
CA ILE A 151 -10.31 5.95 1.03
C ILE A 151 -9.94 6.61 -0.29
N GLU A 152 -10.24 5.92 -1.39
CA GLU A 152 -10.01 6.43 -2.74
C GLU A 152 -11.36 6.69 -3.40
N LEU A 153 -11.75 7.96 -3.44
CA LEU A 153 -13.01 8.38 -4.03
C LEU A 153 -12.91 8.35 -5.57
N VAL A 154 -13.84 7.68 -6.21
CA VAL A 154 -13.87 7.56 -7.66
C VAL A 154 -14.75 8.65 -8.28
N HIS A 155 -15.73 9.14 -7.54
CA HIS A 155 -16.58 10.24 -7.95
C HIS A 155 -16.10 11.54 -7.32
N LYS A 156 -16.28 12.63 -8.03
CA LYS A 156 -15.89 13.95 -7.54
C LYS A 156 -17.11 14.85 -7.42
#